data_e9860704463621e7e9f8a7b6504a8b5a
#
_entry.id   e9860704463621e7e9f8a7b6504a8b5a
#
_cell.length_a   1.000
_cell.length_b   1.000
_cell.length_c   1.000
_cell.angle_alpha   90.00
_cell.angle_beta   90.00
_cell.angle_gamma   90.00
#
_symmetry.space_group_name_H-M   'P 1'
#
loop_
_entity.id
_entity.type
_entity.pdbx_description
1 polymer ?
#
loop_
_entity_poly.entity_id
_entity_poly.type
_entity_poly.pdbx_seq_one_letter_code
_entity_poly.pdbx_strand_id
1 'polypeptide(L)'
;ERADEVELVDLPPDDLLLRMKEGKVYLPDQARHAQDHFFRKGNLLALRELALRHTAESVDAQMRRYMASEGIRKTWAAGDRLLVCVGPGELSERLIRGTRRMAGALGAPWLALYVESRQHLRFTDDDRSRLEANLRLAEKLGGETAVIEGADALVADILTFAQDRNITKIVVGKPSRPRWMELLMGSTVDDLIRRSGDIDVYVI
;
A
#
# COMPACT_ATOMS: atom_id res chain seq x y z
N GLU A 1 15.01 -21.10 -0.60
CA GLU A 1 15.13 -21.42 0.83
C GLU A 1 14.27 -20.42 1.60
N ARG A 2 13.38 -20.92 2.44
CA ARG A 2 12.59 -20.10 3.35
C ARG A 2 13.24 -20.19 4.72
N ALA A 3 13.68 -19.06 5.27
CA ALA A 3 14.12 -18.96 6.64
C ALA A 3 12.88 -18.87 7.54
N ASP A 4 12.90 -19.58 8.67
CA ASP A 4 11.82 -19.56 9.67
C ASP A 4 11.90 -18.28 10.52
N GLU A 5 13.09 -17.71 10.69
CA GLU A 5 13.35 -16.48 11.41
C GLU A 5 14.44 -15.65 10.71
N VAL A 6 14.26 -14.34 10.71
CA VAL A 6 15.22 -13.39 10.12
C VAL A 6 15.58 -12.36 11.19
N GLU A 7 16.86 -12.30 11.54
CA GLU A 7 17.41 -11.29 12.45
C GLU A 7 18.22 -10.26 11.64
N LEU A 8 17.90 -9.00 11.80
CA LEU A 8 18.65 -7.90 11.21
C LEU A 8 19.66 -7.35 12.21
N VAL A 9 20.95 -7.55 11.95
CA VAL A 9 22.02 -6.88 12.66
C VAL A 9 22.39 -5.62 11.89
N ASP A 10 21.88 -4.46 12.34
CA ASP A 10 22.14 -3.18 11.69
C ASP A 10 23.54 -2.66 12.03
N LEU A 11 24.46 -2.77 11.08
CA LEU A 11 25.82 -2.28 11.18
C LEU A 11 26.03 -1.12 10.20
N PRO A 12 26.48 0.08 10.67
CA PRO A 12 26.81 1.19 9.78
C PRO A 12 27.86 0.79 8.74
N PRO A 13 27.75 1.27 7.49
CA PRO A 13 28.69 0.91 6.42
C PRO A 13 30.16 1.18 6.76
N ASP A 14 30.44 2.25 7.48
CA ASP A 14 31.82 2.60 7.87
C ASP A 14 32.40 1.59 8.87
N ASP A 15 31.57 1.10 9.81
CA ASP A 15 31.97 0.08 10.78
C ASP A 15 32.18 -1.27 10.12
N LEU A 16 31.33 -1.62 9.14
CA LEU A 16 31.50 -2.84 8.34
C LEU A 16 32.81 -2.80 7.55
N LEU A 17 33.09 -1.69 6.88
CA LEU A 17 34.33 -1.52 6.11
C LEU A 17 35.58 -1.54 7.03
N LEU A 18 35.49 -1.01 8.24
CA LEU A 18 36.55 -1.09 9.23
C LEU A 18 36.81 -2.56 9.65
N ARG A 19 35.75 -3.30 9.99
CA ARG A 19 35.83 -4.73 10.33
C ARG A 19 36.39 -5.58 9.20
N MET A 20 36.07 -5.23 7.94
CA MET A 20 36.66 -5.89 6.77
C MET A 20 38.15 -5.64 6.66
N LYS A 21 38.62 -4.39 6.89
CA LYS A 21 40.05 -4.04 6.92
C LYS A 21 40.81 -4.76 8.04
N GLU A 22 40.15 -5.00 9.15
CA GLU A 22 40.69 -5.72 10.32
C GLU A 22 40.66 -7.25 10.14
N GLY A 23 40.22 -7.76 8.99
CA GLY A 23 40.13 -9.19 8.69
C GLY A 23 39.07 -9.95 9.49
N LYS A 24 38.11 -9.22 10.11
CA LYS A 24 37.05 -9.82 10.94
C LYS A 24 35.87 -10.38 10.13
N VAL A 25 35.78 -10.09 8.85
CA VAL A 25 34.67 -10.51 7.95
C VAL A 25 35.20 -11.42 6.85
N TYR A 26 36.32 -11.07 6.23
CA TYR A 26 37.00 -11.82 5.16
C TYR A 26 38.50 -11.88 5.42
N LEU A 27 39.17 -12.88 4.85
CA LEU A 27 40.63 -12.91 4.80
C LEU A 27 41.14 -11.68 4.05
N PRO A 28 42.30 -11.08 4.46
CA PRO A 28 42.75 -9.77 3.97
C PRO A 28 42.84 -9.64 2.45
N ASP A 29 43.25 -10.69 1.74
CA ASP A 29 43.37 -10.65 0.27
C ASP A 29 42.02 -10.68 -0.44
N GLN A 30 41.04 -11.42 0.09
CA GLN A 30 39.66 -11.46 -0.41
C GLN A 30 38.92 -10.17 -0.06
N ALA A 31 39.20 -9.57 1.10
CA ALA A 31 38.58 -8.33 1.55
C ALA A 31 38.88 -7.16 0.59
N ARG A 32 40.11 -7.03 0.09
CA ARG A 32 40.51 -5.96 -0.84
C ARG A 32 39.71 -6.04 -2.14
N HIS A 33 39.64 -7.22 -2.76
CA HIS A 33 38.90 -7.43 -4.00
C HIS A 33 37.40 -7.18 -3.82
N ALA A 34 36.82 -7.61 -2.70
CA ALA A 34 35.42 -7.42 -2.39
C ALA A 34 35.09 -5.93 -2.13
N GLN A 35 35.95 -5.16 -1.48
CA GLN A 35 35.78 -3.72 -1.25
C GLN A 35 35.80 -2.91 -2.55
N ASP A 36 36.64 -3.26 -3.50
CA ASP A 36 36.78 -2.52 -4.76
C ASP A 36 35.53 -2.69 -5.66
N HIS A 37 34.77 -3.74 -5.50
CA HIS A 37 33.63 -4.06 -6.34
C HIS A 37 32.28 -4.00 -5.62
N PHE A 38 32.03 -4.89 -4.68
CA PHE A 38 30.72 -5.05 -4.08
C PHE A 38 30.53 -4.18 -2.81
N PHE A 39 31.52 -4.15 -1.91
CA PHE A 39 31.42 -3.44 -0.63
C PHE A 39 31.82 -1.97 -0.72
N ARG A 40 31.38 -1.28 -1.77
CA ARG A 40 31.47 0.18 -1.84
C ARG A 40 30.43 0.80 -0.90
N LYS A 41 30.77 1.90 -0.24
CA LYS A 41 29.90 2.60 0.73
C LYS A 41 28.50 2.87 0.18
N GLY A 42 28.38 3.29 -1.09
CA GLY A 42 27.08 3.49 -1.75
C GLY A 42 26.24 2.21 -1.86
N ASN A 43 26.86 1.09 -2.25
CA ASN A 43 26.18 -0.19 -2.33
C ASN A 43 25.73 -0.68 -0.95
N LEU A 44 26.59 -0.49 0.08
CA LEU A 44 26.25 -0.86 1.46
C LEU A 44 25.09 -0.03 2.01
N LEU A 45 25.03 1.27 1.71
CA LEU A 45 23.89 2.11 2.06
C LEU A 45 22.60 1.64 1.40
N ALA A 46 22.65 1.33 0.11
CA ALA A 46 21.49 0.81 -0.62
C ALA A 46 21.03 -0.55 -0.07
N LEU A 47 21.96 -1.46 0.20
CA LEU A 47 21.65 -2.78 0.79
C LEU A 47 21.08 -2.64 2.20
N ARG A 48 21.60 -1.72 3.01
CA ARG A 48 21.07 -1.42 4.34
C ARG A 48 19.64 -0.90 4.26
N GLU A 49 19.36 0.01 3.34
CA GLU A 49 17.99 0.52 3.12
C GLU A 49 17.04 -0.61 2.72
N LEU A 50 17.44 -1.47 1.79
CA LEU A 50 16.64 -2.62 1.36
C LEU A 50 16.39 -3.62 2.50
N ALA A 51 17.41 -3.92 3.30
CA ALA A 51 17.30 -4.83 4.44
C ALA A 51 16.36 -4.28 5.52
N LEU A 52 16.47 -2.98 5.86
CA LEU A 52 15.58 -2.31 6.82
C LEU A 52 14.14 -2.28 6.31
N ARG A 53 13.92 -1.99 5.03
CA ARG A 53 12.60 -2.02 4.40
C ARG A 53 11.99 -3.41 4.45
N HIS A 54 12.74 -4.43 4.07
CA HIS A 54 12.26 -5.82 4.10
C HIS A 54 11.92 -6.28 5.52
N THR A 55 12.72 -5.88 6.52
CA THR A 55 12.44 -6.16 7.92
C THR A 55 11.15 -5.47 8.38
N ALA A 56 10.95 -4.20 8.02
CA ALA A 56 9.72 -3.46 8.34
C ALA A 56 8.49 -4.13 7.70
N GLU A 57 8.57 -4.55 6.43
CA GLU A 57 7.49 -5.30 5.75
C GLU A 57 7.17 -6.64 6.44
N SER A 58 8.20 -7.33 6.94
CA SER A 58 8.04 -8.59 7.68
C SER A 58 7.33 -8.37 9.02
N VAL A 59 7.71 -7.31 9.76
CA VAL A 59 7.06 -6.92 11.03
C VAL A 59 5.60 -6.52 10.77
N ASP A 60 5.31 -5.76 9.73
CA ASP A 60 3.95 -5.42 9.32
C ASP A 60 3.10 -6.66 9.00
N ALA A 61 3.67 -7.63 8.31
CA ALA A 61 2.99 -8.88 8.01
C ALA A 61 2.72 -9.72 9.27
N GLN A 62 3.64 -9.71 10.23
CA GLN A 62 3.48 -10.36 11.52
C GLN A 62 2.40 -9.67 12.34
N MET A 63 2.39 -8.33 12.38
CA MET A 63 1.37 -7.53 13.06
C MET A 63 -0.03 -7.82 12.51
N ARG A 64 -0.19 -7.85 11.18
CA ARG A 64 -1.49 -8.19 10.56
C ARG A 64 -1.99 -9.58 10.93
N ARG A 65 -1.08 -10.58 10.96
CA ARG A 65 -1.41 -11.94 11.38
C ARG A 65 -1.85 -11.99 12.86
N TYR A 66 -1.16 -11.27 13.72
CA TYR A 66 -1.51 -11.15 15.13
C TYR A 66 -2.88 -10.51 15.32
N MET A 67 -3.13 -9.37 14.65
CA MET A 67 -4.44 -8.70 14.72
C MET A 67 -5.58 -9.61 14.25
N ALA A 68 -5.36 -10.35 13.16
CA ALA A 68 -6.34 -11.29 12.64
C ALA A 68 -6.63 -12.44 13.63
N SER A 69 -5.59 -12.99 14.30
CA SER A 69 -5.76 -14.06 15.29
C SER A 69 -6.47 -13.61 16.56
N GLU A 70 -6.24 -12.36 16.98
CA GLU A 70 -6.85 -11.78 18.19
C GLU A 70 -8.20 -11.09 17.93
N GLY A 71 -8.67 -11.10 16.69
CA GLY A 71 -9.93 -10.43 16.32
C GLY A 71 -9.90 -8.91 16.50
N ILE A 72 -8.71 -8.30 16.47
CA ILE A 72 -8.52 -6.85 16.63
C ILE A 72 -8.91 -6.17 15.32
N ARG A 73 -10.08 -5.54 15.30
CA ARG A 73 -10.59 -4.80 14.14
C ARG A 73 -10.20 -3.33 14.11
N LYS A 74 -9.48 -2.87 15.13
CA LYS A 74 -9.06 -1.47 15.21
C LYS A 74 -7.80 -1.27 14.37
N THR A 75 -7.80 -0.24 13.52
CA THR A 75 -6.63 0.13 12.71
C THR A 75 -5.47 0.50 13.63
N TRP A 76 -4.35 -0.18 13.48
CA TRP A 76 -3.14 0.13 14.23
C TRP A 76 -2.25 1.03 13.40
N ALA A 77 -2.24 2.32 13.72
CA ALA A 77 -1.49 3.33 12.98
C ALA A 77 0.02 3.29 13.26
N ALA A 78 0.68 2.15 12.97
CA ALA A 78 2.14 2.08 12.97
C ALA A 78 2.77 2.86 11.79
N GLY A 79 1.96 3.21 10.78
CA GLY A 79 2.31 4.02 9.62
C GLY A 79 1.08 4.28 8.75
N ASP A 80 1.15 5.29 7.91
CA ASP A 80 0.08 5.56 6.95
C ASP A 80 0.02 4.50 5.85
N ARG A 81 -1.19 4.10 5.47
CA ARG A 81 -1.47 3.24 4.31
C ARG A 81 -2.72 3.74 3.61
N LEU A 82 -2.60 4.02 2.31
CA LEU A 82 -3.66 4.65 1.55
C LEU A 82 -4.42 3.65 0.68
N LEU A 83 -5.72 3.81 0.61
CA LEU A 83 -6.62 3.11 -0.30
C LEU A 83 -7.27 4.13 -1.23
N VAL A 84 -7.24 3.92 -2.54
CA VAL A 84 -8.06 4.68 -3.48
C VAL A 84 -9.13 3.78 -4.11
N CYS A 85 -10.38 4.19 -4.02
CA CYS A 85 -11.47 3.50 -4.70
C CYS A 85 -11.54 3.96 -6.16
N VAL A 86 -11.46 3.02 -7.08
CA VAL A 86 -11.44 3.27 -8.51
C VAL A 86 -12.59 2.58 -9.24
N GLY A 87 -12.94 3.10 -10.41
CA GLY A 87 -13.93 2.52 -11.31
C GLY A 87 -13.65 2.92 -12.76
N PRO A 88 -14.58 2.69 -13.70
CA PRO A 88 -14.43 3.08 -15.11
C PRO A 88 -14.59 4.57 -15.36
N GLY A 89 -15.00 5.34 -14.34
CA GLY A 89 -15.25 6.77 -14.49
C GLY A 89 -13.98 7.59 -14.74
N GLU A 90 -14.13 8.73 -15.43
CA GLU A 90 -13.03 9.65 -15.78
C GLU A 90 -12.27 10.21 -14.57
N LEU A 91 -12.91 10.28 -13.41
CA LEU A 91 -12.27 10.75 -12.17
C LEU A 91 -11.21 9.79 -11.64
N SER A 92 -11.27 8.51 -11.98
CA SER A 92 -10.38 7.47 -11.41
C SER A 92 -8.90 7.75 -11.71
N GLU A 93 -8.55 8.20 -12.90
CA GLU A 93 -7.18 8.59 -13.22
C GLU A 93 -6.68 9.74 -12.31
N ARG A 94 -7.52 10.75 -12.10
CA ARG A 94 -7.21 11.90 -11.23
C ARG A 94 -7.04 11.45 -9.77
N LEU A 95 -7.89 10.53 -9.29
CA LEU A 95 -7.81 9.96 -7.95
C LEU A 95 -6.51 9.18 -7.76
N ILE A 96 -6.15 8.32 -8.69
CA ILE A 96 -4.92 7.53 -8.69
C ILE A 96 -3.70 8.44 -8.62
N ARG A 97 -3.62 9.45 -9.48
CA ARG A 97 -2.51 10.41 -9.47
C ARG A 97 -2.47 11.26 -8.19
N GLY A 98 -3.64 11.62 -7.66
CA GLY A 98 -3.77 12.33 -6.38
C GLY A 98 -3.25 11.48 -5.22
N THR A 99 -3.69 10.23 -5.14
CA THR A 99 -3.27 9.28 -4.12
C THR A 99 -1.77 8.99 -4.20
N ARG A 100 -1.21 8.83 -5.41
CA ARG A 100 0.24 8.66 -5.59
C ARG A 100 1.04 9.84 -5.03
N ARG A 101 0.58 11.09 -5.25
CA ARG A 101 1.25 12.27 -4.68
C ARG A 101 1.16 12.30 -3.15
N MET A 102 -0.02 12.01 -2.60
CA MET A 102 -0.25 11.93 -1.16
C MET A 102 0.62 10.83 -0.52
N ALA A 103 0.62 9.64 -1.10
CA ALA A 103 1.45 8.52 -0.66
C ALA A 103 2.94 8.85 -0.69
N GLY A 104 3.40 9.55 -1.75
CA GLY A 104 4.78 10.00 -1.85
C GLY A 104 5.16 11.03 -0.78
N ALA A 105 4.27 11.97 -0.45
CA ALA A 105 4.50 12.96 0.59
C ALA A 105 4.53 12.35 2.00
N LEU A 106 3.76 11.28 2.23
CA LEU A 106 3.69 10.57 3.50
C LEU A 106 4.73 9.44 3.63
N GLY A 107 5.44 9.10 2.54
CA GLY A 107 6.29 7.91 2.49
C GLY A 107 5.51 6.60 2.69
N ALA A 108 4.23 6.59 2.35
CA ALA A 108 3.30 5.54 2.67
C ALA A 108 3.02 4.62 1.47
N PRO A 109 2.84 3.31 1.68
CA PRO A 109 2.32 2.41 0.66
C PRO A 109 0.86 2.75 0.35
N TRP A 110 0.43 2.44 -0.88
CA TRP A 110 -0.93 2.69 -1.32
C TRP A 110 -1.42 1.61 -2.28
N LEU A 111 -2.74 1.45 -2.33
CA LEU A 111 -3.37 0.52 -3.24
C LEU A 111 -4.65 1.09 -3.87
N ALA A 112 -4.97 0.63 -5.08
CA ALA A 112 -6.21 0.91 -5.77
C ALA A 112 -7.16 -0.29 -5.64
N LEU A 113 -8.37 -0.01 -5.13
CA LEU A 113 -9.42 -1.00 -4.96
C LEU A 113 -10.53 -0.77 -5.95
N TYR A 114 -10.92 -1.83 -6.65
CA TYR A 114 -12.18 -1.93 -7.35
C TYR A 114 -13.09 -2.95 -6.66
N VAL A 115 -14.33 -2.55 -6.37
CA VAL A 115 -15.35 -3.46 -5.82
C VAL A 115 -16.31 -3.83 -6.95
N GLU A 116 -16.30 -5.10 -7.31
CA GLU A 116 -17.13 -5.65 -8.36
C GLU A 116 -18.57 -5.84 -7.82
N SER A 117 -19.43 -4.85 -8.08
CA SER A 117 -20.84 -4.89 -7.71
C SER A 117 -21.71 -5.37 -8.86
N ARG A 118 -23.01 -5.57 -8.63
CA ARG A 118 -23.96 -5.89 -9.69
C ARG A 118 -23.98 -4.89 -10.84
N GLN A 119 -23.51 -3.68 -10.64
CA GLN A 119 -23.36 -2.69 -11.71
C GLN A 119 -22.30 -3.09 -12.74
N HIS A 120 -21.28 -3.88 -12.35
CA HIS A 120 -20.28 -4.42 -13.26
C HIS A 120 -20.90 -5.23 -14.41
N LEU A 121 -21.99 -5.94 -14.15
CA LEU A 121 -22.73 -6.70 -15.18
C LEU A 121 -23.30 -5.81 -16.30
N ARG A 122 -23.41 -4.50 -16.06
CA ARG A 122 -23.93 -3.50 -17.02
C ARG A 122 -22.82 -2.71 -17.72
N PHE A 123 -21.56 -3.02 -17.43
CA PHE A 123 -20.44 -2.33 -18.07
C PHE A 123 -20.37 -2.64 -19.55
N THR A 124 -20.17 -1.58 -20.33
CA THR A 124 -19.80 -1.69 -21.73
C THR A 124 -18.36 -2.19 -21.85
N ASP A 125 -17.95 -2.60 -23.05
CA ASP A 125 -16.55 -2.99 -23.29
C ASP A 125 -15.59 -1.80 -23.07
N ASP A 126 -16.07 -0.58 -23.33
CA ASP A 126 -15.34 0.65 -23.08
C ASP A 126 -15.15 0.91 -21.57
N ASP A 127 -16.18 0.65 -20.74
CA ASP A 127 -16.07 0.74 -19.27
C ASP A 127 -15.06 -0.27 -18.73
N ARG A 128 -15.08 -1.49 -19.23
CA ARG A 128 -14.10 -2.53 -18.84
C ARG A 128 -12.69 -2.16 -19.22
N SER A 129 -12.50 -1.68 -20.44
CA SER A 129 -11.19 -1.21 -20.92
C SER A 129 -10.66 -0.03 -20.10
N ARG A 130 -11.53 0.92 -19.74
CA ARG A 130 -11.15 2.05 -18.87
C ARG A 130 -10.80 1.60 -17.45
N LEU A 131 -11.58 0.69 -16.86
CA LEU A 131 -11.26 0.14 -15.53
C LEU A 131 -9.90 -0.54 -15.53
N GLU A 132 -9.65 -1.40 -16.52
CA GLU A 132 -8.37 -2.09 -16.66
C GLU A 132 -7.20 -1.10 -16.87
N ALA A 133 -7.40 -0.06 -17.68
CA ALA A 133 -6.41 0.99 -17.86
C ALA A 133 -6.11 1.75 -16.55
N ASN A 134 -7.14 2.01 -15.73
CA ASN A 134 -6.98 2.66 -14.43
C ASN A 134 -6.20 1.78 -13.44
N LEU A 135 -6.50 0.50 -13.37
CA LEU A 135 -5.76 -0.44 -12.51
C LEU A 135 -4.29 -0.54 -12.97
N ARG A 136 -4.03 -0.71 -14.25
CA ARG A 136 -2.65 -0.69 -14.81
C ARG A 136 -1.93 0.65 -14.54
N LEU A 137 -2.64 1.77 -14.54
CA LEU A 137 -2.06 3.06 -14.20
C LEU A 137 -1.60 3.08 -12.73
N ALA A 138 -2.43 2.53 -11.83
CA ALA A 138 -2.06 2.44 -10.42
C ALA A 138 -0.77 1.61 -10.22
N GLU A 139 -0.67 0.46 -10.87
CA GLU A 139 0.53 -0.39 -10.85
C GLU A 139 1.76 0.33 -11.40
N LYS A 140 1.64 0.98 -12.56
CA LYS A 140 2.73 1.77 -13.17
C LYS A 140 3.23 2.90 -12.26
N LEU A 141 2.36 3.42 -11.41
CA LEU A 141 2.69 4.47 -10.45
C LEU A 141 3.17 3.92 -9.09
N GLY A 142 3.36 2.60 -8.98
CA GLY A 142 3.90 1.94 -7.80
C GLY A 142 2.88 1.65 -6.71
N GLY A 143 1.58 1.63 -7.04
CA GLY A 143 0.51 1.16 -6.16
C GLY A 143 0.25 -0.33 -6.34
N GLU A 144 -0.24 -0.98 -5.31
CA GLU A 144 -0.85 -2.30 -5.41
C GLU A 144 -2.26 -2.17 -6.01
N THR A 145 -2.79 -3.22 -6.62
CA THR A 145 -4.18 -3.27 -7.09
C THR A 145 -4.92 -4.42 -6.44
N ALA A 146 -6.21 -4.23 -6.17
CA ALA A 146 -7.09 -5.27 -5.69
C ALA A 146 -8.47 -5.15 -6.35
N VAL A 147 -9.04 -6.31 -6.67
CA VAL A 147 -10.42 -6.45 -7.10
C VAL A 147 -11.10 -7.39 -6.13
N ILE A 148 -12.23 -6.99 -5.57
CA ILE A 148 -13.04 -7.83 -4.68
C ILE A 148 -14.49 -7.94 -5.20
N GLU A 149 -15.10 -9.08 -4.99
CA GLU A 149 -16.53 -9.24 -5.22
C GLU A 149 -17.31 -8.55 -4.11
N GLY A 150 -18.22 -7.64 -4.48
CA GLY A 150 -19.06 -6.92 -3.52
C GLY A 150 -20.37 -7.63 -3.23
N ALA A 151 -20.73 -7.70 -1.96
CA ALA A 151 -21.95 -8.34 -1.46
C ALA A 151 -23.11 -7.35 -1.28
N ASP A 152 -23.50 -6.57 -2.29
CA ASP A 152 -24.59 -5.58 -2.27
C ASP A 152 -24.44 -4.40 -1.28
N ALA A 153 -23.36 -4.35 -0.50
CA ALA A 153 -23.09 -3.34 0.52
C ALA A 153 -21.72 -2.66 0.33
N LEU A 154 -21.55 -1.94 -0.79
CA LEU A 154 -20.30 -1.34 -1.25
C LEU A 154 -19.46 -0.70 -0.13
N VAL A 155 -20.09 0.07 0.76
CA VAL A 155 -19.38 0.74 1.87
C VAL A 155 -18.87 -0.27 2.89
N ALA A 156 -19.66 -1.29 3.21
CA ALA A 156 -19.23 -2.34 4.15
C ALA A 156 -18.05 -3.15 3.57
N ASP A 157 -18.13 -3.49 2.26
CA ASP A 157 -17.08 -4.23 1.58
C ASP A 157 -15.76 -3.44 1.56
N ILE A 158 -15.81 -2.12 1.25
CA ILE A 158 -14.65 -1.22 1.29
C ILE A 158 -14.06 -1.16 2.71
N LEU A 159 -14.91 -0.96 3.74
CA LEU A 159 -14.44 -0.83 5.12
C LEU A 159 -13.85 -2.14 5.66
N THR A 160 -14.47 -3.28 5.36
CA THR A 160 -13.93 -4.59 5.72
C THR A 160 -12.56 -4.79 5.09
N PHE A 161 -12.45 -4.55 3.78
CA PHE A 161 -11.17 -4.64 3.08
C PHE A 161 -10.11 -3.68 3.66
N ALA A 162 -10.54 -2.45 3.99
CA ALA A 162 -9.64 -1.45 4.57
C ALA A 162 -9.12 -1.87 5.96
N GLN A 163 -9.98 -2.44 6.80
CA GLN A 163 -9.60 -2.97 8.11
C GLN A 163 -8.64 -4.16 7.98
N ASP A 164 -8.95 -5.13 7.12
CA ASP A 164 -8.13 -6.33 6.89
C ASP A 164 -6.72 -5.99 6.35
N ARG A 165 -6.60 -4.86 5.64
CA ARG A 165 -5.35 -4.37 5.06
C ARG A 165 -4.68 -3.29 5.88
N ASN A 166 -5.21 -2.96 7.08
CA ASN A 166 -4.74 -1.89 7.96
C ASN A 166 -4.60 -0.54 7.24
N ILE A 167 -5.63 -0.20 6.45
CA ILE A 167 -5.71 1.09 5.76
C ILE A 167 -6.02 2.19 6.78
N THR A 168 -5.25 3.28 6.74
CA THR A 168 -5.47 4.45 7.60
C THR A 168 -6.17 5.60 6.86
N LYS A 169 -6.10 5.61 5.54
CA LYS A 169 -6.66 6.69 4.70
C LYS A 169 -7.34 6.14 3.45
N ILE A 170 -8.59 6.54 3.25
CA ILE A 170 -9.35 6.18 2.04
C ILE A 170 -9.56 7.42 1.18
N VAL A 171 -9.22 7.31 -0.11
CA VAL A 171 -9.43 8.36 -1.12
C VAL A 171 -10.57 7.94 -2.03
N VAL A 172 -11.59 8.79 -2.12
CA VAL A 172 -12.76 8.59 -2.97
C VAL A 172 -13.04 9.80 -3.84
N GLY A 173 -13.69 9.58 -4.97
CA GLY A 173 -14.16 10.66 -5.83
C GLY A 173 -15.45 11.28 -5.31
N LYS A 174 -15.66 12.56 -5.65
CA LYS A 174 -16.95 13.21 -5.44
C LYS A 174 -18.06 12.42 -6.14
N PRO A 175 -19.24 12.30 -5.51
CA PRO A 175 -20.37 11.69 -6.17
C PRO A 175 -20.68 12.39 -7.49
N SER A 176 -20.86 11.63 -8.55
CA SER A 176 -21.22 12.18 -9.87
C SER A 176 -22.73 12.36 -10.08
N ARG A 177 -23.51 12.05 -9.05
CA ARG A 177 -24.99 12.15 -9.12
C ARG A 177 -25.45 13.56 -8.73
N PRO A 178 -26.55 14.07 -9.32
CA PRO A 178 -27.13 15.34 -8.94
C PRO A 178 -27.64 15.31 -7.48
N ARG A 179 -27.46 16.38 -6.73
CA ARG A 179 -27.77 16.53 -5.30
C ARG A 179 -29.16 16.04 -4.87
N TRP A 180 -30.17 16.22 -5.72
CA TRP A 180 -31.54 15.78 -5.40
C TRP A 180 -31.70 14.26 -5.35
N MET A 181 -30.87 13.53 -6.12
CA MET A 181 -30.87 12.06 -6.13
C MET A 181 -30.08 11.51 -4.92
N GLU A 182 -29.07 12.21 -4.45
CA GLU A 182 -28.35 11.90 -3.21
C GLU A 182 -29.25 12.08 -1.98
N LEU A 183 -30.12 13.10 -1.99
CA LEU A 183 -31.06 13.37 -0.89
C LEU A 183 -32.09 12.22 -0.72
N LEU A 184 -32.45 11.55 -1.81
CA LEU A 184 -33.44 10.46 -1.82
C LEU A 184 -32.85 9.07 -1.59
N MET A 185 -31.60 8.84 -1.99
CA MET A 185 -30.96 7.51 -1.98
C MET A 185 -29.75 7.41 -1.04
N GLY A 186 -29.34 8.51 -0.38
CA GLY A 186 -28.12 8.60 0.42
C GLY A 186 -26.87 8.69 -0.48
N SER A 187 -25.82 9.33 0.05
CA SER A 187 -24.50 9.38 -0.60
C SER A 187 -23.63 8.24 -0.07
N THR A 188 -23.11 7.42 -0.96
CA THR A 188 -22.12 6.39 -0.62
C THR A 188 -20.90 6.98 0.11
N VAL A 189 -20.53 8.23 -0.24
CA VAL A 189 -19.42 8.94 0.40
C VAL A 189 -19.78 9.35 1.83
N ASP A 190 -20.99 9.87 2.07
CA ASP A 190 -21.45 10.24 3.41
C ASP A 190 -21.58 9.02 4.33
N ASP A 191 -22.06 7.89 3.80
CA ASP A 191 -22.13 6.64 4.56
C ASP A 191 -20.73 6.10 4.87
N LEU A 192 -19.80 6.20 3.92
CA LEU A 192 -18.39 5.84 4.12
C LEU A 192 -17.77 6.70 5.23
N ILE A 193 -17.92 8.03 5.18
CA ILE A 193 -17.39 8.96 6.19
C ILE A 193 -17.99 8.65 7.57
N ARG A 194 -19.30 8.39 7.63
CA ARG A 194 -19.97 8.12 8.90
C ARG A 194 -19.55 6.81 9.55
N ARG A 195 -19.18 5.83 8.73
CA ARG A 195 -18.86 4.47 9.18
C ARG A 195 -17.36 4.17 9.20
N SER A 196 -16.50 5.08 8.72
CA SER A 196 -15.04 4.88 8.61
C SER A 196 -14.33 4.77 9.96
N GLY A 197 -14.95 5.25 11.06
CA GLY A 197 -14.33 5.20 12.38
C GLY A 197 -13.00 5.96 12.43
N ASP A 198 -11.91 5.24 12.74
CA ASP A 198 -10.55 5.80 12.86
C ASP A 198 -9.86 5.97 11.47
N ILE A 199 -10.52 5.64 10.36
CA ILE A 199 -9.95 5.77 9.01
C ILE A 199 -10.30 7.16 8.44
N ASP A 200 -9.29 7.92 8.06
CA ASP A 200 -9.49 9.22 7.39
C ASP A 200 -10.06 9.05 5.99
N VAL A 201 -11.08 9.83 5.63
CA VAL A 201 -11.68 9.81 4.28
C VAL A 201 -11.41 11.11 3.55
N TYR A 202 -10.74 11.01 2.41
CA TYR A 202 -10.41 12.12 1.53
C TYR A 202 -11.30 12.10 0.30
N VAL A 203 -12.04 13.17 0.05
CA VAL A 203 -12.94 13.34 -1.10
C VAL A 203 -12.33 14.30 -2.11
N ILE A 204 -12.06 13.85 -3.33
CA ILE A 204 -11.39 14.63 -4.40
C ILE A 204 -12.35 14.88 -5.57
#